data_f71ca759ab39ca96c2bddbea1472ddc7
#
_entry.id   f71ca759ab39ca96c2bddbea1472ddc7
#
_cell.length_a   1.000
_cell.length_b   1.000
_cell.length_c   1.000
_cell.angle_alpha   90.00
_cell.angle_beta   90.00
_cell.angle_gamma   90.00
#
_symmetry.space_group_name_H-M   'P 1'
#
loop_
_entity.id
_entity.type
_entity.pdbx_description
1 polymer ?
#
loop_
_entity_poly.entity_id
_entity_poly.type
_entity_poly.pdbx_seq_one_letter_code
_entity_poly.pdbx_strand_id
1 'polypeptide(L)'
;HAVLEDFYRDRQREGRLPLRDDADDRAALDRVLQAQLEQFKKKERIGHPALLAVRVRRLRVDLLRLISREANDPSDPDCLPARFEHSFGPLRIAAAKSGRGASDDDSQPLHIHGIIDRIDLGPGRAVVLDYKAGRLPRYEQILAHELLDTSFQLPLYAAELTVDKSLFPIGEPPAQVTTRYYSLRQGRTTRKLLDNADMISLDPQVRQRVQGGNVEAVVFAEE
;
A
#
# COMPACT_ATOMS: atom_id res chain seq x y z
N HIS A 1 -6.77 9.47 2.92
CA HIS A 1 -6.50 8.18 3.58
C HIS A 1 -7.48 8.00 4.75
N ALA A 2 -7.56 8.90 5.74
CA ALA A 2 -8.41 8.76 6.93
C ALA A 2 -9.87 8.34 6.65
N VAL A 3 -10.49 8.86 5.58
CA VAL A 3 -11.84 8.45 5.18
C VAL A 3 -11.89 6.97 4.79
N LEU A 4 -10.90 6.49 4.04
CA LEU A 4 -10.83 5.09 3.61
C LEU A 4 -10.54 4.17 4.79
N GLU A 5 -9.60 4.56 5.66
CA GLU A 5 -9.27 3.83 6.88
C GLU A 5 -10.51 3.61 7.75
N ASP A 6 -11.21 4.69 8.11
CA ASP A 6 -12.40 4.61 8.97
C ASP A 6 -13.52 3.83 8.29
N PHE A 7 -13.76 4.06 6.99
CA PHE A 7 -14.80 3.36 6.24
C PHE A 7 -14.56 1.84 6.23
N TYR A 8 -13.36 1.39 5.86
CA TYR A 8 -13.07 -0.04 5.81
C TYR A 8 -13.04 -0.69 7.19
N ARG A 9 -12.54 0.01 8.21
CA ARG A 9 -12.57 -0.48 9.59
C ARG A 9 -14.01 -0.66 10.09
N ASP A 10 -14.91 0.25 9.74
CA ASP A 10 -16.33 0.12 10.08
C ASP A 10 -16.95 -1.05 9.34
N ARG A 11 -16.74 -1.19 8.02
CA ARG A 11 -17.23 -2.33 7.25
C ARG A 11 -16.70 -3.67 7.77
N GLN A 12 -15.42 -3.73 8.15
CA GLN A 12 -14.81 -4.92 8.74
C GLN A 12 -15.47 -5.30 10.08
N ARG A 13 -15.64 -4.33 10.99
CA ARG A 13 -16.30 -4.57 12.28
C ARG A 13 -17.74 -5.04 12.16
N GLU A 14 -18.43 -4.57 11.14
CA GLU A 14 -19.83 -4.93 10.86
C GLU A 14 -19.98 -6.23 10.05
N GLY A 15 -18.86 -6.89 9.69
CA GLY A 15 -18.88 -8.09 8.84
C GLY A 15 -19.40 -7.82 7.42
N ARG A 16 -19.18 -6.60 6.91
CA ARG A 16 -19.66 -6.11 5.63
C ARG A 16 -18.58 -6.13 4.53
N LEU A 17 -17.53 -6.91 4.69
CA LEU A 17 -16.55 -7.18 3.64
C LEU A 17 -16.77 -8.59 3.08
N PRO A 18 -16.64 -8.79 1.75
CA PRO A 18 -16.39 -7.77 0.71
C PRO A 18 -17.55 -6.77 0.57
N LEU A 19 -17.24 -5.59 0.00
CA LEU A 19 -18.24 -4.55 -0.27
C LEU A 19 -19.29 -5.02 -1.27
N ARG A 20 -20.49 -4.44 -1.22
CA ARG A 20 -21.64 -4.81 -2.06
C ARG A 20 -22.14 -3.67 -2.96
N ASP A 21 -21.60 -2.47 -2.78
CA ASP A 21 -22.06 -1.23 -3.44
C ASP A 21 -23.57 -0.97 -3.26
N ASP A 22 -24.14 -1.40 -2.16
CA ASP A 22 -25.53 -1.18 -1.83
C ASP A 22 -25.76 0.17 -1.13
N ALA A 23 -27.01 0.45 -0.79
CA ALA A 23 -27.38 1.70 -0.12
C ALA A 23 -26.70 1.85 1.27
N ASP A 24 -26.43 0.73 1.96
CA ASP A 24 -25.80 0.75 3.27
C ASP A 24 -24.30 1.09 3.17
N ASP A 25 -23.55 0.51 2.22
CA ASP A 25 -22.16 0.87 1.97
C ASP A 25 -22.00 2.35 1.60
N ARG A 26 -22.90 2.86 0.76
CA ARG A 26 -22.90 4.28 0.35
C ARG A 26 -23.23 5.21 1.52
N ALA A 27 -24.22 4.84 2.33
CA ALA A 27 -24.58 5.61 3.52
C ALA A 27 -23.46 5.62 4.57
N ALA A 28 -22.76 4.48 4.74
CA ALA A 28 -21.61 4.41 5.62
C ALA A 28 -20.47 5.32 5.16
N LEU A 29 -20.15 5.30 3.85
CA LEU A 29 -19.15 6.20 3.30
C LEU A 29 -19.53 7.68 3.54
N ASP A 30 -20.77 8.05 3.32
CA ASP A 30 -21.23 9.43 3.52
C ASP A 30 -21.12 9.85 5.00
N ARG A 31 -21.45 8.98 5.94
CA ARG A 31 -21.28 9.24 7.39
C ARG A 31 -19.80 9.47 7.74
N VAL A 32 -18.92 8.59 7.28
CA VAL A 32 -17.48 8.70 7.55
C VAL A 32 -16.88 9.95 6.91
N LEU A 33 -17.22 10.22 5.65
CA LEU A 33 -16.76 11.42 4.93
C LEU A 33 -17.18 12.69 5.66
N GLN A 34 -18.43 12.76 6.15
CA GLN A 34 -18.93 13.91 6.89
C GLN A 34 -18.19 14.06 8.23
N ALA A 35 -17.99 12.97 8.97
CA ALA A 35 -17.27 12.99 10.24
C ALA A 35 -15.83 13.48 10.07
N GLN A 36 -15.11 12.95 9.09
CA GLN A 36 -13.75 13.36 8.77
C GLN A 36 -13.69 14.84 8.30
N LEU A 37 -14.67 15.29 7.54
CA LEU A 37 -14.76 16.68 7.12
C LEU A 37 -14.93 17.64 8.32
N GLU A 38 -15.77 17.29 9.29
CA GLU A 38 -15.94 18.10 10.50
C GLU A 38 -14.66 18.12 11.37
N GLN A 39 -13.95 17.01 11.45
CA GLN A 39 -12.64 16.98 12.12
C GLN A 39 -11.62 17.85 11.40
N PHE A 40 -11.55 17.76 10.07
CA PHE A 40 -10.66 18.58 9.24
C PHE A 40 -10.94 20.09 9.44
N LYS A 41 -12.22 20.49 9.44
CA LYS A 41 -12.63 21.88 9.68
C LYS A 41 -12.17 22.43 11.04
N LYS A 42 -12.06 21.57 12.06
CA LYS A 42 -11.60 21.97 13.40
C LYS A 42 -10.08 22.15 13.49
N LYS A 43 -9.33 21.39 12.70
CA LYS A 43 -7.86 21.32 12.79
C LYS A 43 -7.15 22.26 11.81
N GLU A 44 -7.74 22.47 10.65
CA GLU A 44 -7.08 23.13 9.52
C GLU A 44 -7.69 24.50 9.20
N ARG A 45 -6.86 25.41 8.69
CA ARG A 45 -7.34 26.65 8.08
C ARG A 45 -8.07 26.32 6.79
N ILE A 46 -9.38 26.44 6.83
CA ILE A 46 -10.23 26.20 5.66
C ILE A 46 -10.10 27.41 4.75
N GLY A 47 -9.72 27.16 3.49
CA GLY A 47 -9.80 28.18 2.45
C GLY A 47 -11.25 28.56 2.12
N HIS A 48 -11.48 29.10 0.93
CA HIS A 48 -12.82 29.54 0.54
C HIS A 48 -13.85 28.40 0.59
N PRO A 49 -15.00 28.56 1.29
CA PRO A 49 -15.96 27.48 1.54
C PRO A 49 -16.48 26.82 0.26
N ALA A 50 -16.70 27.59 -0.81
CA ALA A 50 -17.16 27.05 -2.09
C ALA A 50 -16.12 26.11 -2.74
N LEU A 51 -14.82 26.43 -2.62
CA LEU A 51 -13.76 25.55 -3.12
C LEU A 51 -13.68 24.25 -2.31
N LEU A 52 -13.85 24.34 -0.99
CA LEU A 52 -13.93 23.15 -0.15
C LEU A 52 -15.12 22.26 -0.56
N ALA A 53 -16.29 22.84 -0.75
CA ALA A 53 -17.48 22.10 -1.16
C ALA A 53 -17.27 21.37 -2.51
N VAL A 54 -16.65 22.02 -3.49
CA VAL A 54 -16.31 21.38 -4.78
C VAL A 54 -15.34 20.23 -4.60
N ARG A 55 -14.29 20.40 -3.77
CA ARG A 55 -13.30 19.34 -3.49
C ARG A 55 -13.94 18.14 -2.80
N VAL A 56 -14.79 18.38 -1.79
CA VAL A 56 -15.49 17.31 -1.05
C VAL A 56 -16.44 16.55 -1.98
N ARG A 57 -17.21 17.27 -2.80
CA ARG A 57 -18.09 16.64 -3.81
C ARG A 57 -17.30 15.77 -4.78
N ARG A 58 -16.14 16.24 -5.24
CA ARG A 58 -15.27 15.48 -6.12
C ARG A 58 -14.73 14.23 -5.43
N LEU A 59 -14.20 14.38 -4.22
CA LEU A 59 -13.70 13.27 -3.41
C LEU A 59 -14.80 12.22 -3.21
N ARG A 60 -16.02 12.62 -2.85
CA ARG A 60 -17.15 11.70 -2.71
C ARG A 60 -17.40 10.88 -3.97
N VAL A 61 -17.39 11.53 -5.14
CA VAL A 61 -17.56 10.81 -6.43
C VAL A 61 -16.44 9.81 -6.67
N ASP A 62 -15.20 10.18 -6.38
CA ASP A 62 -14.04 9.30 -6.57
C ASP A 62 -14.08 8.11 -5.60
N LEU A 63 -14.53 8.32 -4.35
CA LEU A 63 -14.70 7.26 -3.34
C LEU A 63 -15.88 6.31 -3.68
N LEU A 64 -17.01 6.83 -4.16
CA LEU A 64 -18.12 5.98 -4.61
C LEU A 64 -17.72 5.10 -5.80
N ARG A 65 -16.87 5.62 -6.70
CA ARG A 65 -16.33 4.85 -7.82
C ARG A 65 -15.42 3.71 -7.31
N LEU A 66 -14.62 3.97 -6.27
CA LEU A 66 -13.80 2.93 -5.63
C LEU A 66 -14.69 1.82 -5.08
N ILE A 67 -15.74 2.15 -4.29
CA ILE A 67 -16.67 1.16 -3.73
C ILE A 67 -17.30 0.32 -4.83
N SER A 68 -17.83 1.00 -5.87
CA SER A 68 -18.46 0.30 -6.98
C SER A 68 -17.49 -0.62 -7.72
N ARG A 69 -16.25 -0.19 -7.89
CA ARG A 69 -15.22 -1.02 -8.52
C ARG A 69 -14.90 -2.25 -7.70
N GLU A 70 -14.65 -2.09 -6.41
CA GLU A 70 -14.30 -3.21 -5.54
C GLU A 70 -15.45 -4.21 -5.37
N ALA A 71 -16.68 -3.75 -5.36
CA ALA A 71 -17.83 -4.62 -5.25
C ALA A 71 -18.11 -5.43 -6.54
N ASN A 72 -17.89 -4.83 -7.71
CA ASN A 72 -18.32 -5.43 -8.99
C ASN A 72 -17.19 -6.04 -9.81
N ASP A 73 -15.95 -5.57 -9.61
CA ASP A 73 -14.78 -6.01 -10.39
C ASP A 73 -13.51 -5.87 -9.52
N PRO A 74 -13.41 -6.64 -8.42
CA PRO A 74 -12.24 -6.60 -7.56
C PRO A 74 -11.00 -7.11 -8.31
N SER A 75 -9.88 -6.41 -8.13
CA SER A 75 -8.62 -6.78 -8.78
C SER A 75 -8.04 -8.09 -8.25
N ASP A 76 -8.35 -8.42 -7.00
CA ASP A 76 -7.90 -9.62 -6.30
C ASP A 76 -9.06 -10.18 -5.48
N PRO A 77 -10.00 -10.94 -6.11
CA PRO A 77 -11.25 -11.35 -5.47
C PRO A 77 -11.07 -12.27 -4.27
N ASP A 78 -9.95 -13.01 -4.20
CA ASP A 78 -9.64 -13.92 -3.10
C ASP A 78 -8.98 -13.21 -1.91
N CYS A 79 -8.67 -11.92 -2.02
CA CYS A 79 -8.07 -11.13 -0.96
C CYS A 79 -9.08 -10.12 -0.41
N LEU A 80 -9.24 -10.08 0.91
CA LEU A 80 -10.13 -9.14 1.58
C LEU A 80 -9.34 -8.08 2.34
N PRO A 81 -9.83 -6.83 2.39
CA PRO A 81 -9.25 -5.76 3.21
C PRO A 81 -9.07 -6.20 4.67
N ALA A 82 -7.84 -6.18 5.16
CA ALA A 82 -7.51 -6.72 6.48
C ALA A 82 -6.82 -5.71 7.39
N ARG A 83 -5.95 -4.84 6.86
CA ARG A 83 -5.24 -3.81 7.62
C ARG A 83 -5.29 -2.47 6.88
N PHE A 84 -5.36 -1.39 7.66
CA PHE A 84 -5.48 -0.01 7.14
C PHE A 84 -4.55 0.90 7.93
N GLU A 85 -3.83 1.81 7.27
CA GLU A 85 -2.81 2.69 7.85
C GLU A 85 -1.89 1.89 8.80
N HIS A 86 -1.38 0.78 8.26
CA HIS A 86 -0.55 -0.15 9.03
C HIS A 86 0.86 0.42 9.19
N SER A 87 1.22 0.78 10.43
CA SER A 87 2.56 1.24 10.77
C SER A 87 3.52 0.06 10.85
N PHE A 88 4.69 0.20 10.25
CA PHE A 88 5.75 -0.81 10.28
C PHE A 88 7.11 -0.23 10.66
N GLY A 89 8.02 -1.13 11.02
CA GLY A 89 9.43 -0.83 11.29
C GLY A 89 9.85 -1.00 12.75
N PRO A 90 11.16 -0.98 12.98
CA PRO A 90 12.20 -0.69 11.98
C PRO A 90 12.46 -1.86 11.02
N LEU A 91 12.22 -1.66 9.74
CA LEU A 91 12.72 -2.54 8.70
C LEU A 91 14.23 -2.30 8.55
N ARG A 92 15.04 -3.32 8.78
CA ARG A 92 16.51 -3.23 8.68
C ARG A 92 16.97 -3.54 7.27
N ILE A 93 17.64 -2.57 6.65
CA ILE A 93 18.28 -2.72 5.35
C ILE A 93 19.79 -2.73 5.56
N ALA A 94 20.44 -3.83 5.20
CA ALA A 94 21.90 -3.90 5.25
C ALA A 94 22.49 -3.00 4.15
N ALA A 95 23.49 -2.20 4.51
CA ALA A 95 24.25 -1.46 3.51
C ALA A 95 25.01 -2.44 2.61
N ALA A 96 24.93 -2.23 1.29
CA ALA A 96 25.76 -3.01 0.36
C ALA A 96 27.24 -2.69 0.61
N LYS A 97 28.09 -3.73 0.70
CA LYS A 97 29.53 -3.51 0.76
C LYS A 97 30.00 -2.98 -0.60
N SER A 98 30.19 -1.68 -0.70
CA SER A 98 30.70 -1.05 -1.90
C SER A 98 32.24 -1.14 -1.91
N GLY A 99 32.79 -1.97 -2.81
CA GLY A 99 34.19 -1.92 -3.20
C GLY A 99 35.18 -2.71 -2.35
N ARG A 100 36.31 -3.07 -2.98
CA ARG A 100 37.49 -3.66 -2.34
C ARG A 100 38.10 -2.63 -1.36
N GLY A 101 37.92 -2.87 -0.07
CA GLY A 101 38.62 -2.10 0.96
C GLY A 101 37.75 -1.42 2.01
N ALA A 102 36.42 -1.54 1.95
CA ALA A 102 35.55 -1.05 3.04
C ALA A 102 35.76 -1.92 4.29
N SER A 103 36.08 -1.30 5.42
CA SER A 103 36.15 -1.96 6.71
C SER A 103 34.75 -2.41 7.13
N ASP A 104 34.65 -3.55 7.82
CA ASP A 104 33.37 -4.09 8.34
C ASP A 104 32.62 -3.14 9.29
N ASP A 105 33.25 -2.06 9.73
CA ASP A 105 32.77 -1.11 10.73
C ASP A 105 31.96 0.08 10.14
N ASP A 106 32.02 0.29 8.82
CA ASP A 106 31.38 1.47 8.18
C ASP A 106 29.94 1.22 7.65
N SER A 107 29.43 0.01 7.72
CA SER A 107 28.10 -0.31 7.19
C SER A 107 27.05 -0.40 8.29
N GLN A 108 26.64 0.75 8.84
CA GLN A 108 25.48 0.79 9.74
C GLN A 108 24.19 0.43 8.94
N PRO A 109 23.36 -0.49 9.45
CA PRO A 109 22.12 -0.83 8.79
C PRO A 109 21.17 0.38 8.79
N LEU A 110 20.52 0.60 7.67
CA LEU A 110 19.45 1.60 7.57
C LEU A 110 18.19 1.06 8.25
N HIS A 111 17.59 1.86 9.11
CA HIS A 111 16.33 1.54 9.77
C HIS A 111 15.21 2.37 9.15
N ILE A 112 14.24 1.70 8.54
CA ILE A 112 13.11 2.35 7.86
C ILE A 112 11.83 2.10 8.65
N HIS A 113 11.05 3.16 8.80
CA HIS A 113 9.69 3.13 9.33
C HIS A 113 8.74 3.65 8.26
N GLY A 114 7.52 3.16 8.24
CA GLY A 114 6.53 3.61 7.29
C GLY A 114 5.11 3.28 7.70
N ILE A 115 4.18 3.68 6.84
CA ILE A 115 2.76 3.37 6.95
C ILE A 115 2.29 2.82 5.62
N ILE A 116 1.64 1.66 5.64
CA ILE A 116 1.01 1.03 4.49
C ILE A 116 -0.46 1.38 4.51
N ASP A 117 -0.96 2.02 3.45
CA ASP A 117 -2.34 2.51 3.39
C ASP A 117 -3.36 1.38 3.58
N ARG A 118 -3.17 0.25 2.88
CA ARG A 118 -4.05 -0.91 2.97
C ARG A 118 -3.33 -2.21 2.63
N ILE A 119 -3.63 -3.25 3.40
CA ILE A 119 -3.21 -4.63 3.14
C ILE A 119 -4.46 -5.51 3.05
N ASP A 120 -4.60 -6.21 1.93
CA ASP A 120 -5.62 -7.23 1.72
C ASP A 120 -4.99 -8.60 1.88
N LEU A 121 -5.66 -9.51 2.58
CA LEU A 121 -5.18 -10.85 2.85
C LEU A 121 -6.10 -11.90 2.24
N GLY A 122 -5.49 -12.93 1.66
CA GLY A 122 -6.13 -14.12 1.13
C GLY A 122 -5.32 -15.37 1.43
N PRO A 123 -5.77 -16.55 1.00
CA PRO A 123 -5.06 -17.81 1.22
C PRO A 123 -3.67 -17.78 0.59
N GLY A 124 -2.61 -17.74 1.44
CA GLY A 124 -1.22 -17.67 1.01
C GLY A 124 -0.83 -16.41 0.22
N ARG A 125 -1.66 -15.36 0.24
CA ARG A 125 -1.46 -14.14 -0.56
C ARG A 125 -1.68 -12.88 0.26
N ALA A 126 -0.92 -11.85 -0.06
CA ALA A 126 -1.16 -10.50 0.43
C ALA A 126 -1.09 -9.50 -0.74
N VAL A 127 -1.94 -8.50 -0.68
CA VAL A 127 -1.97 -7.39 -1.66
C VAL A 127 -1.82 -6.09 -0.91
N VAL A 128 -0.82 -5.30 -1.28
CA VAL A 128 -0.64 -3.94 -0.78
C VAL A 128 -1.24 -2.96 -1.76
N LEU A 129 -2.09 -2.09 -1.26
CA LEU A 129 -2.65 -0.98 -2.02
C LEU A 129 -2.19 0.34 -1.40
N ASP A 130 -1.61 1.19 -2.23
CA ASP A 130 -1.25 2.56 -1.89
C ASP A 130 -2.11 3.54 -2.70
N TYR A 131 -2.87 4.39 -2.00
CA TYR A 131 -3.83 5.28 -2.62
C TYR A 131 -3.20 6.56 -3.14
N LYS A 132 -3.41 6.84 -4.41
CA LYS A 132 -2.91 8.05 -5.07
C LYS A 132 -4.06 8.92 -5.61
N ALA A 133 -4.04 10.20 -5.29
CA ALA A 133 -4.99 11.18 -5.83
C ALA A 133 -4.73 11.50 -7.32
N GLY A 134 -3.53 11.21 -7.82
CA GLY A 134 -3.07 11.51 -9.17
C GLY A 134 -3.52 10.52 -10.23
N ARG A 135 -3.01 10.72 -11.47
CA ARG A 135 -3.24 9.80 -12.60
C ARG A 135 -2.16 8.71 -12.64
N LEU A 136 -2.55 7.48 -12.94
CA LEU A 136 -1.66 6.31 -13.02
C LEU A 136 -0.57 6.35 -14.09
N PRO A 137 -0.71 6.99 -15.28
CA PRO A 137 0.36 6.96 -16.29
C PRO A 137 1.73 7.36 -15.76
N ARG A 138 1.77 8.31 -14.80
CA ARG A 138 3.02 8.70 -14.14
C ARG A 138 3.63 7.54 -13.35
N TYR A 139 2.81 6.75 -12.67
CA TYR A 139 3.25 5.61 -11.86
C TYR A 139 3.55 4.39 -12.74
N GLU A 140 2.80 4.18 -13.81
CA GLU A 140 3.06 3.11 -14.79
C GLU A 140 4.38 3.32 -15.54
N GLN A 141 4.77 4.57 -15.84
CA GLN A 141 6.07 4.91 -16.42
C GLN A 141 7.24 4.69 -15.46
N ILE A 142 7.07 5.12 -14.21
CA ILE A 142 8.06 4.87 -13.14
C ILE A 142 8.34 3.37 -13.01
N LEU A 143 7.34 2.53 -13.21
CA LEU A 143 7.43 1.08 -13.06
C LEU A 143 8.17 0.36 -14.18
N ALA A 144 8.16 0.90 -15.38
CA ALA A 144 8.74 0.23 -16.54
C ALA A 144 10.30 0.28 -16.53
N HIS A 145 10.91 1.34 -15.99
CA HIS A 145 12.35 1.56 -16.08
C HIS A 145 13.00 2.25 -14.86
N GLU A 146 12.24 2.87 -13.96
CA GLU A 146 12.80 3.78 -12.94
C GLU A 146 12.40 3.41 -11.50
N LEU A 147 11.76 2.26 -11.27
CA LEU A 147 11.16 1.94 -9.98
C LEU A 147 12.20 1.81 -8.88
N LEU A 148 13.38 1.36 -9.25
CA LEU A 148 14.50 1.19 -8.33
C LEU A 148 15.18 2.52 -8.00
N ASP A 149 15.13 3.51 -8.93
CA ASP A 149 15.87 4.77 -8.80
C ASP A 149 15.05 5.89 -8.16
N THR A 150 13.72 5.86 -8.23
CA THR A 150 12.89 7.00 -7.83
C THR A 150 11.75 6.71 -6.85
N SER A 151 11.38 5.45 -6.65
CA SER A 151 10.27 5.09 -5.75
C SER A 151 10.49 3.74 -5.08
N PHE A 152 10.99 3.78 -3.85
CA PHE A 152 11.20 2.59 -3.02
C PHE A 152 9.95 2.16 -2.22
N GLN A 153 8.87 2.91 -2.29
CA GLN A 153 7.71 2.73 -1.41
C GLN A 153 7.11 1.32 -1.52
N LEU A 154 6.73 0.89 -2.72
CA LEU A 154 6.13 -0.44 -2.90
C LEU A 154 7.10 -1.60 -2.66
N PRO A 155 8.36 -1.55 -3.09
CA PRO A 155 9.38 -2.55 -2.70
C PRO A 155 9.57 -2.69 -1.19
N LEU A 156 9.60 -1.58 -0.45
CA LEU A 156 9.73 -1.59 1.01
C LEU A 156 8.49 -2.22 1.67
N TYR A 157 7.30 -1.93 1.18
CA TYR A 157 6.07 -2.54 1.66
C TYR A 157 6.03 -4.05 1.40
N ALA A 158 6.49 -4.49 0.22
CA ALA A 158 6.62 -5.91 -0.07
C ALA A 158 7.61 -6.60 0.86
N ALA A 159 8.77 -5.99 1.10
CA ALA A 159 9.78 -6.51 2.02
C ALA A 159 9.24 -6.63 3.44
N GLU A 160 8.52 -5.63 3.95
CA GLU A 160 7.90 -5.69 5.29
C GLU A 160 6.96 -6.87 5.43
N LEU A 161 6.08 -7.11 4.45
CA LEU A 161 5.14 -8.23 4.51
C LEU A 161 5.81 -9.61 4.50
N THR A 162 7.04 -9.71 4.05
CA THR A 162 7.80 -10.97 4.12
C THR A 162 8.48 -11.18 5.48
N VAL A 163 8.66 -10.12 6.25
CA VAL A 163 9.33 -10.14 7.57
C VAL A 163 8.33 -10.19 8.71
N ASP A 164 7.27 -9.39 8.65
CA ASP A 164 6.27 -9.30 9.73
C ASP A 164 5.29 -10.47 9.71
N LYS A 165 5.65 -11.52 10.43
CA LYS A 165 4.81 -12.70 10.62
C LYS A 165 3.53 -12.44 11.42
N SER A 166 3.45 -11.34 12.18
CA SER A 166 2.30 -11.01 13.02
C SER A 166 1.04 -10.66 12.20
N LEU A 167 1.22 -10.32 10.93
CA LEU A 167 0.13 -10.01 10.02
C LEU A 167 -0.70 -11.23 9.61
N PHE A 168 -0.15 -12.43 9.75
CA PHE A 168 -0.76 -13.64 9.23
C PHE A 168 -1.23 -14.57 10.36
N PRO A 169 -2.47 -15.09 10.29
CA PRO A 169 -3.09 -15.88 11.35
C PRO A 169 -2.31 -17.15 11.75
N ILE A 170 -1.51 -17.69 10.84
CA ILE A 170 -0.74 -18.94 11.04
C ILE A 170 0.74 -18.65 11.34
N GLY A 171 1.15 -17.36 11.38
CA GLY A 171 2.54 -16.98 11.63
C GLY A 171 3.50 -17.29 10.47
N GLU A 172 2.97 -17.68 9.32
CA GLU A 172 3.76 -17.90 8.10
C GLU A 172 3.60 -16.70 7.16
N PRO A 173 4.68 -16.21 6.54
CA PRO A 173 4.58 -15.14 5.55
C PRO A 173 3.80 -15.62 4.33
N PRO A 174 3.15 -14.73 3.58
CA PRO A 174 2.42 -15.10 2.38
C PRO A 174 3.38 -15.67 1.33
N ALA A 175 2.94 -16.70 0.62
CA ALA A 175 3.70 -17.25 -0.51
C ALA A 175 3.81 -16.23 -1.66
N GLN A 176 2.84 -15.32 -1.76
CA GLN A 176 2.81 -14.28 -2.79
C GLN A 176 2.43 -12.92 -2.19
N VAL A 177 3.27 -11.91 -2.43
CA VAL A 177 2.98 -10.50 -2.13
C VAL A 177 2.85 -9.75 -3.45
N THR A 178 1.75 -9.04 -3.62
CA THR A 178 1.51 -8.16 -4.77
C THR A 178 1.37 -6.72 -4.28
N THR A 179 2.00 -5.77 -4.94
CA THR A 179 1.90 -4.35 -4.59
C THR A 179 1.32 -3.55 -5.76
N ARG A 180 0.47 -2.55 -5.46
CA ARG A 180 -0.20 -1.73 -6.47
C ARG A 180 -0.42 -0.31 -5.98
N TYR A 181 -0.40 0.65 -6.92
CA TYR A 181 -1.02 1.95 -6.71
C TYR A 181 -2.48 1.92 -7.13
N TYR A 182 -3.34 2.54 -6.34
CA TYR A 182 -4.74 2.78 -6.69
C TYR A 182 -4.97 4.27 -6.92
N SER A 183 -5.37 4.65 -8.14
CA SER A 183 -5.76 6.03 -8.42
C SER A 183 -7.22 6.27 -8.08
N LEU A 184 -7.48 7.03 -7.03
CA LEU A 184 -8.85 7.47 -6.69
C LEU A 184 -9.50 8.22 -7.85
N ARG A 185 -8.73 9.08 -8.54
CA ARG A 185 -9.25 9.88 -9.66
C ARG A 185 -9.66 9.05 -10.86
N GLN A 186 -8.97 7.96 -11.16
CA GLN A 186 -9.24 7.09 -12.30
C GLN A 186 -10.09 5.88 -11.94
N GLY A 187 -10.24 5.58 -10.64
CA GLY A 187 -10.99 4.44 -10.15
C GLY A 187 -10.41 3.09 -10.58
N ARG A 188 -9.08 2.99 -10.67
CA ARG A 188 -8.41 1.75 -11.05
C ARG A 188 -7.02 1.62 -10.43
N THR A 189 -6.52 0.40 -10.36
CA THR A 189 -5.14 0.10 -9.98
C THR A 189 -4.20 0.22 -11.17
N THR A 190 -2.90 0.36 -10.89
CA THR A 190 -1.85 0.02 -11.85
C THR A 190 -1.94 -1.48 -12.18
N ARG A 191 -1.27 -1.90 -13.26
CA ARG A 191 -0.94 -3.31 -13.46
C ARG A 191 -0.11 -3.78 -12.26
N LYS A 192 -0.02 -5.10 -12.05
CA LYS A 192 0.86 -5.67 -11.01
C LYS A 192 2.23 -5.04 -11.13
N LEU A 193 2.74 -4.50 -10.02
CA LEU A 193 4.01 -3.84 -10.00
C LEU A 193 5.16 -4.74 -9.61
N LEU A 194 4.91 -5.56 -8.63
CA LEU A 194 5.85 -6.54 -8.13
C LEU A 194 5.02 -7.76 -7.76
N ASP A 195 5.21 -8.81 -8.49
CA ASP A 195 5.01 -10.16 -8.02
C ASP A 195 6.32 -10.58 -7.32
N ASN A 196 6.29 -11.47 -6.32
CA ASN A 196 7.52 -12.04 -5.77
C ASN A 196 8.47 -12.54 -6.88
N ALA A 197 7.91 -12.97 -8.03
CA ALA A 197 8.67 -13.34 -9.21
C ALA A 197 9.44 -12.18 -9.84
N ASP A 198 8.89 -10.97 -9.84
CA ASP A 198 9.55 -9.79 -10.42
C ASP A 198 10.66 -9.27 -9.50
N MET A 199 10.43 -9.29 -8.18
CA MET A 199 11.48 -9.01 -7.18
C MET A 199 12.64 -10.02 -7.27
N ILE A 200 12.32 -11.27 -7.53
CA ILE A 200 13.29 -12.37 -7.66
C ILE A 200 14.05 -12.32 -8.99
N SER A 201 13.51 -11.71 -10.03
CA SER A 201 14.17 -11.59 -11.35
C SER A 201 15.23 -10.50 -11.39
N LEU A 202 15.22 -9.56 -10.44
CA LEU A 202 16.09 -8.38 -10.46
C LEU A 202 17.54 -8.68 -10.03
N ASP A 203 17.80 -9.66 -9.16
CA ASP A 203 19.15 -10.11 -8.80
C ASP A 203 19.16 -11.56 -8.25
N PRO A 204 20.05 -12.45 -8.78
CA PRO A 204 20.23 -13.81 -8.24
C PRO A 204 20.66 -13.84 -6.77
N GLN A 205 21.36 -12.82 -6.27
CA GLN A 205 21.80 -12.74 -4.88
C GLN A 205 20.65 -12.38 -3.94
N VAL A 206 19.70 -11.55 -4.39
CA VAL A 206 18.44 -11.25 -3.67
C VAL A 206 17.60 -12.52 -3.55
N ARG A 207 17.52 -13.33 -4.60
CA ARG A 207 16.80 -14.61 -4.63
C ARG A 207 17.25 -15.55 -3.51
N GLN A 208 18.54 -15.68 -3.30
CA GLN A 208 19.10 -16.62 -2.33
C GLN A 208 18.84 -16.19 -0.88
N ARG A 209 18.76 -14.90 -0.62
CA ARG A 209 18.50 -14.31 0.71
C ARG A 209 17.02 -14.31 1.10
N VAL A 210 16.14 -14.07 0.16
CA VAL A 210 14.66 -14.14 0.37
C VAL A 210 14.23 -15.59 0.65
N GLN A 211 14.80 -16.58 -0.04
CA GLN A 211 14.51 -18.00 0.19
C GLN A 211 15.08 -18.54 1.51
N GLY A 212 16.12 -17.91 2.05
CA GLY A 212 16.74 -18.30 3.32
C GLY A 212 16.07 -17.75 4.59
N GLY A 213 14.98 -17.01 4.48
CA GLY A 213 14.27 -16.42 5.63
C GLY A 213 14.99 -15.24 6.29
N ASN A 214 16.11 -14.78 5.77
CA ASN A 214 16.80 -13.56 6.16
C ASN A 214 16.61 -12.52 5.07
N VAL A 215 15.58 -11.70 5.17
CA VAL A 215 15.36 -10.56 4.28
C VAL A 215 16.29 -9.43 4.73
N GLU A 216 17.50 -9.46 4.26
CA GLU A 216 18.31 -8.25 4.15
C GLU A 216 17.93 -7.58 2.85
N ALA A 217 17.12 -6.53 2.91
CA ALA A 217 16.81 -5.73 1.73
C ALA A 217 18.11 -5.09 1.22
N VAL A 218 18.40 -5.30 -0.04
CA VAL A 218 19.59 -4.74 -0.70
C VAL A 218 19.22 -3.39 -1.27
N VAL A 219 19.84 -2.33 -0.76
CA VAL A 219 19.82 -1.01 -1.42
C VAL A 219 20.85 -1.06 -2.54
N PHE A 220 20.43 -0.84 -3.77
CA PHE A 220 21.33 -0.73 -4.90
C PHE A 220 22.11 0.58 -4.77
N ALA A 221 23.44 0.50 -4.73
CA ALA A 221 24.29 1.65 -4.95
C ALA A 221 24.53 1.78 -6.45
N GLU A 222 24.38 2.99 -6.97
CA GLU A 222 24.77 3.35 -8.33
C GLU A 222 26.28 3.06 -8.55
N GLU A 223 26.63 2.54 -9.72
CA GLU A 223 27.99 2.66 -10.28
C GLU A 223 28.23 4.03 -10.87
#